data_4bbbc200902c1ba88f014525a7574a37
#
_entry.id   4bbbc200902c1ba88f014525a7574a37
#
_cell.length_a   1.000
_cell.length_b   1.000
_cell.length_c   1.000
_cell.angle_alpha   90.00
_cell.angle_beta   90.00
_cell.angle_gamma   90.00
#
_symmetry.space_group_name_H-M   'P 1'
#
loop_
_entity.id
_entity.type
_entity.pdbx_description
1 polymer ?
#
loop_
_entity_poly.entity_id
_entity_poly.type
_entity_poly.pdbx_seq_one_letter_code
_entity_poly.pdbx_strand_id
1 'polypeptide(L)'
;MKRKIRNKVKLHPVMSVLIIIFGVIILSLLLSIFNFSFSYTTINSSRGEYISTTESIINMFSLHGLKYIFANTVANFANYKVLSNLIIMLIGIGVMEKSGFLQTALGLLTRKTKKRTITFVIILICLLSSIMGDIPFLAIIPLSGLIFKYGKRNPNIGVISSYAALTCGYGLSIFFTSIDSSLANLTTISTKMLDSNFTFNT
;
A
#
# COMPACT_ATOMS: atom_id res chain seq x y z
N MET A 1 -24.58 -19.66 -33.19
CA MET A 1 -24.50 -18.45 -32.33
C MET A 1 -23.03 -18.09 -32.09
N LYS A 2 -22.44 -17.16 -32.86
CA LYS A 2 -21.01 -16.79 -32.77
C LYS A 2 -20.86 -15.86 -31.56
N ARG A 3 -20.19 -16.33 -30.49
CA ARG A 3 -19.74 -15.49 -29.36
C ARG A 3 -18.78 -14.44 -29.89
N LYS A 4 -19.19 -13.19 -29.92
CA LYS A 4 -18.38 -12.03 -30.24
C LYS A 4 -17.33 -11.92 -29.09
N ILE A 5 -16.08 -12.33 -29.38
CA ILE A 5 -14.96 -12.15 -28.47
C ILE A 5 -14.75 -10.64 -28.34
N ARG A 6 -15.18 -10.09 -27.22
CA ARG A 6 -14.96 -8.68 -26.86
C ARG A 6 -13.46 -8.55 -26.60
N ASN A 7 -12.72 -7.96 -27.53
CA ASN A 7 -11.32 -7.60 -27.34
C ASN A 7 -11.25 -6.72 -26.08
N LYS A 8 -10.86 -7.32 -24.96
CA LYS A 8 -10.53 -6.55 -23.76
C LYS A 8 -9.25 -5.79 -24.07
N VAL A 9 -9.36 -4.50 -24.26
CA VAL A 9 -8.20 -3.60 -24.34
C VAL A 9 -7.39 -3.82 -23.06
N LYS A 10 -6.24 -4.47 -23.19
CA LYS A 10 -5.29 -4.63 -22.07
C LYS A 10 -4.61 -3.28 -21.88
N LEU A 11 -5.11 -2.48 -20.96
CA LEU A 11 -4.47 -1.23 -20.60
C LEU A 11 -3.06 -1.54 -20.03
N HIS A 12 -2.06 -0.84 -20.52
CA HIS A 12 -0.73 -0.91 -19.94
C HIS A 12 -0.76 -0.35 -18.50
N PRO A 13 -0.07 -0.95 -17.51
CA PRO A 13 -0.09 -0.49 -16.12
C PRO A 13 0.21 1.01 -15.95
N VAL A 14 1.16 1.54 -16.72
CA VAL A 14 1.49 2.98 -16.72
C VAL A 14 0.31 3.83 -17.15
N MET A 15 -0.45 3.41 -18.18
CA MET A 15 -1.65 4.12 -18.63
C MET A 15 -2.74 4.15 -17.55
N SER A 16 -2.87 3.07 -16.76
CA SER A 16 -3.82 3.05 -15.65
C SER A 16 -3.49 4.11 -14.59
N VAL A 17 -2.21 4.24 -14.24
CA VAL A 17 -1.75 5.25 -13.27
C VAL A 17 -1.98 6.66 -13.80
N LEU A 18 -1.63 6.92 -15.07
CA LEU A 18 -1.86 8.23 -15.71
C LEU A 18 -3.35 8.59 -15.73
N ILE A 19 -4.24 7.65 -16.02
CA ILE A 19 -5.69 7.88 -16.01
C ILE A 19 -6.16 8.24 -14.59
N ILE A 20 -5.65 7.58 -13.56
CA ILE A 20 -5.99 7.89 -12.16
C ILE A 20 -5.53 9.30 -11.80
N ILE A 21 -4.27 9.66 -12.11
CA ILE A 21 -3.72 11.00 -11.84
C ILE A 21 -4.57 12.06 -12.54
N PHE A 22 -4.88 11.84 -13.82
CA PHE A 22 -5.70 12.77 -14.59
C PHE A 22 -7.12 12.89 -14.03
N GLY A 23 -7.70 11.78 -13.58
CA GLY A 23 -9.00 11.74 -12.90
C GLY A 23 -9.01 12.57 -11.61
N VAL A 24 -7.94 12.49 -10.82
CA VAL A 24 -7.80 13.30 -9.58
C VAL A 24 -7.66 14.78 -9.90
N ILE A 25 -6.93 15.15 -10.96
CA ILE A 25 -6.80 16.55 -11.40
C ILE A 25 -8.16 17.11 -11.83
N ILE A 26 -8.94 16.34 -12.58
CA ILE A 26 -10.30 16.75 -13.00
C ILE A 26 -11.21 16.88 -11.77
N LEU A 27 -11.14 15.93 -10.82
CA LEU A 27 -11.90 15.99 -9.58
C LEU A 27 -11.57 17.26 -8.78
N SER A 28 -10.29 17.60 -8.66
CA SER A 28 -9.82 18.83 -8.01
C SER A 28 -10.41 20.09 -8.68
N LEU A 29 -10.49 20.12 -10.01
CA LEU A 29 -11.11 21.22 -10.74
C LEU A 29 -12.60 21.34 -10.42
N LEU A 30 -13.34 20.20 -10.43
CA LEU A 30 -14.77 20.21 -10.13
C LEU A 30 -15.03 20.69 -8.69
N LEU A 31 -14.29 20.19 -7.71
CA LEU A 31 -14.43 20.59 -6.32
C LEU A 31 -14.05 22.05 -6.08
N SER A 32 -13.06 22.56 -6.82
CA SER A 32 -12.68 23.97 -6.76
C SER A 32 -13.76 24.91 -7.30
N ILE A 33 -14.50 24.50 -8.34
CA ILE A 33 -15.62 25.28 -8.90
C ILE A 33 -16.75 25.41 -7.86
N PHE A 34 -16.97 24.35 -7.05
CA PHE A 34 -17.97 24.38 -5.98
C PHE A 34 -17.49 25.09 -4.71
N ASN A 35 -16.28 25.67 -4.68
CA ASN A 35 -15.68 26.34 -3.53
C ASN A 35 -15.73 25.48 -2.23
N PHE A 36 -15.50 24.18 -2.36
CA PHE A 36 -15.41 23.32 -1.19
C PHE A 36 -14.22 23.72 -0.34
N SER A 37 -14.48 24.07 0.94
CA SER A 37 -13.48 24.32 1.97
C SER A 37 -13.69 23.38 3.13
N PHE A 38 -12.60 22.93 3.73
CA PHE A 38 -12.61 22.11 4.93
C PHE A 38 -12.03 22.90 6.09
N SER A 39 -12.76 22.95 7.21
CA SER A 39 -12.23 23.47 8.46
C SER A 39 -11.87 22.31 9.37
N TYR A 40 -10.67 22.31 9.87
CA TYR A 40 -10.21 21.34 10.87
C TYR A 40 -9.49 22.08 12.00
N THR A 41 -9.61 21.51 13.19
CA THR A 41 -9.00 22.09 14.39
C THR A 41 -7.70 21.35 14.67
N THR A 42 -6.60 22.08 14.71
CA THR A 42 -5.29 21.58 15.10
C THR A 42 -4.95 22.10 16.49
N ILE A 43 -4.28 21.27 17.30
CA ILE A 43 -3.74 21.68 18.58
C ILE A 43 -2.33 22.15 18.38
N ASN A 44 -2.04 23.38 18.77
CA ASN A 44 -0.67 23.85 18.84
C ASN A 44 0.00 23.20 20.06
N SER A 45 0.86 22.21 19.82
CA SER A 45 1.54 21.44 20.86
C SER A 45 2.40 22.31 21.82
N SER A 46 2.73 23.53 21.42
CA SER A 46 3.54 24.45 22.20
C SER A 46 2.74 25.31 23.19
N ARG A 47 1.43 25.53 22.92
CA ARG A 47 0.56 26.43 23.72
C ARG A 47 -0.73 25.79 24.20
N GLY A 48 -1.09 24.59 23.73
CA GLY A 48 -2.35 23.93 24.05
C GLY A 48 -3.60 24.63 23.48
N GLU A 49 -3.42 25.59 22.56
CA GLU A 49 -4.51 26.33 21.98
C GLU A 49 -5.08 25.61 20.75
N TYR A 50 -6.40 25.66 20.60
CA TYR A 50 -7.10 25.14 19.44
C TYR A 50 -7.07 26.19 18.33
N ILE A 51 -6.42 25.84 17.22
CA ILE A 51 -6.40 26.68 16.02
C ILE A 51 -7.29 26.03 14.98
N SER A 52 -8.38 26.72 14.63
CA SER A 52 -9.21 26.32 13.50
C SER A 52 -8.56 26.82 12.20
N THR A 53 -8.11 25.89 11.38
CA THR A 53 -7.55 26.18 10.07
C THR A 53 -8.59 25.81 9.02
N THR A 54 -8.89 26.73 8.12
CA THR A 54 -9.77 26.49 6.97
C THR A 54 -8.91 26.40 5.73
N GLU A 55 -8.90 25.24 5.09
CA GLU A 55 -8.17 24.98 3.84
C GLU A 55 -9.16 24.90 2.69
N SER A 56 -8.88 25.62 1.62
CA SER A 56 -9.62 25.55 0.36
C SER A 56 -8.95 24.59 -0.61
N ILE A 57 -9.75 23.94 -1.43
CA ILE A 57 -9.23 23.00 -2.42
C ILE A 57 -8.49 23.78 -3.52
N ILE A 58 -7.21 23.47 -3.70
CA ILE A 58 -6.39 24.05 -4.74
C ILE A 58 -6.79 23.45 -6.09
N ASN A 59 -7.13 24.30 -7.05
CA ASN A 59 -7.37 23.85 -8.41
C ASN A 59 -6.06 23.40 -9.07
N MET A 60 -5.88 22.09 -9.19
CA MET A 60 -4.68 21.51 -9.80
C MET A 60 -4.56 21.77 -11.31
N PHE A 61 -5.64 22.21 -11.97
CA PHE A 61 -5.64 22.58 -13.38
C PHE A 61 -5.24 24.04 -13.60
N SER A 62 -5.05 24.81 -12.53
CA SER A 62 -4.55 26.19 -12.60
C SER A 62 -3.04 26.22 -12.81
N LEU A 63 -2.52 27.36 -13.28
CA LEU A 63 -1.07 27.56 -13.39
C LEU A 63 -0.35 27.38 -12.06
N HIS A 64 -1.00 27.77 -10.95
CA HIS A 64 -0.51 27.58 -9.59
C HIS A 64 -0.49 26.09 -9.21
N GLY A 65 -1.55 25.34 -9.52
CA GLY A 65 -1.62 23.90 -9.28
C GLY A 65 -0.59 23.11 -10.07
N LEU A 66 -0.37 23.47 -11.35
CA LEU A 66 0.67 22.85 -12.16
C LEU A 66 2.07 23.13 -11.60
N LYS A 67 2.37 24.36 -11.21
CA LYS A 67 3.63 24.69 -10.51
C LYS A 67 3.80 23.88 -9.24
N TYR A 68 2.76 23.75 -8.46
CA TYR A 68 2.77 22.94 -7.22
C TYR A 68 3.12 21.48 -7.50
N ILE A 69 2.49 20.86 -8.51
CA ILE A 69 2.77 19.47 -8.90
C ILE A 69 4.26 19.32 -9.24
N PHE A 70 4.81 20.15 -10.15
CA PHE A 70 6.19 20.01 -10.58
C PHE A 70 7.20 20.35 -9.48
N ALA A 71 6.96 21.37 -8.67
CA ALA A 71 7.86 21.76 -7.59
C ALA A 71 7.94 20.69 -6.48
N ASN A 72 6.82 20.05 -6.18
CA ASN A 72 6.77 19.09 -5.08
C ASN A 72 7.00 17.63 -5.50
N THR A 73 6.99 17.32 -6.81
CA THR A 73 7.13 15.94 -7.30
C THR A 73 8.42 15.29 -6.80
N VAL A 74 9.56 15.98 -6.92
CA VAL A 74 10.86 15.45 -6.50
C VAL A 74 10.92 15.29 -4.99
N ALA A 75 10.45 16.25 -4.24
CA ALA A 75 10.43 16.22 -2.78
C ALA A 75 9.50 15.10 -2.26
N ASN A 76 8.31 14.97 -2.83
CA ASN A 76 7.37 13.90 -2.47
C ASN A 76 7.93 12.51 -2.79
N PHE A 77 8.61 12.37 -3.93
CA PHE A 77 9.27 11.13 -4.31
C PHE A 77 10.41 10.78 -3.35
N ALA A 78 11.28 11.76 -3.01
CA ALA A 78 12.41 11.56 -2.11
C ALA A 78 11.95 11.25 -0.66
N ASN A 79 10.88 11.89 -0.21
CA ASN A 79 10.35 11.72 1.14
C ASN A 79 9.45 10.47 1.29
N TYR A 80 9.19 9.73 0.21
CA TYR A 80 8.38 8.52 0.28
C TYR A 80 9.17 7.37 0.92
N LYS A 81 9.03 7.22 2.24
CA LYS A 81 9.79 6.26 3.05
C LYS A 81 9.74 4.82 2.55
N VAL A 82 8.61 4.42 1.96
CA VAL A 82 8.42 3.06 1.45
C VAL A 82 9.28 2.77 0.21
N LEU A 83 9.66 3.82 -0.55
CA LEU A 83 10.42 3.69 -1.79
C LEU A 83 11.82 3.10 -1.56
N SER A 84 12.52 3.58 -0.53
CA SER A 84 13.87 3.09 -0.20
C SER A 84 13.85 1.60 0.13
N ASN A 85 12.90 1.18 0.96
CA ASN A 85 12.72 -0.23 1.33
C ASN A 85 12.37 -1.10 0.11
N LEU A 86 11.51 -0.58 -0.78
CA LEU A 86 11.12 -1.27 -2.01
C LEU A 86 12.31 -1.48 -2.94
N ILE A 87 13.12 -0.44 -3.16
CA ILE A 87 14.30 -0.53 -4.04
C ILE A 87 15.31 -1.55 -3.50
N ILE A 88 15.66 -1.46 -2.21
CA ILE A 88 16.61 -2.39 -1.58
C ILE A 88 16.12 -3.83 -1.71
N MET A 89 14.84 -4.06 -1.44
CA MET A 89 14.24 -5.38 -1.53
C MET A 89 14.22 -5.92 -2.96
N LEU A 90 13.84 -5.12 -3.95
CA LEU A 90 13.84 -5.53 -5.35
C LEU A 90 15.26 -5.86 -5.84
N ILE A 91 16.27 -5.09 -5.42
CA ILE A 91 17.67 -5.40 -5.70
C ILE A 91 18.04 -6.75 -5.07
N GLY A 92 17.71 -6.97 -3.79
CA GLY A 92 17.98 -8.24 -3.10
C GLY A 92 17.33 -9.44 -3.79
N ILE A 93 16.05 -9.36 -4.13
CA ILE A 93 15.33 -10.41 -4.87
C ILE A 93 15.96 -10.63 -6.26
N GLY A 94 16.31 -9.54 -6.96
CA GLY A 94 16.93 -9.62 -8.27
C GLY A 94 18.31 -10.31 -8.27
N VAL A 95 19.13 -10.03 -7.25
CA VAL A 95 20.42 -10.71 -7.03
C VAL A 95 20.21 -12.19 -6.72
N MET A 96 19.28 -12.53 -5.84
CA MET A 96 18.95 -13.92 -5.51
C MET A 96 18.39 -14.69 -6.72
N GLU A 97 17.61 -14.04 -7.58
CA GLU A 97 17.09 -14.66 -8.80
C GLU A 97 18.22 -14.91 -9.82
N LYS A 98 19.07 -13.91 -10.07
CA LYS A 98 20.19 -14.03 -11.02
C LYS A 98 21.29 -14.97 -10.57
N SER A 99 21.54 -15.08 -9.26
CA SER A 99 22.50 -16.05 -8.71
C SER A 99 22.04 -17.51 -8.79
N GLY A 100 20.77 -17.75 -9.17
CA GLY A 100 20.19 -19.09 -9.18
C GLY A 100 19.78 -19.60 -7.78
N PHE A 101 20.03 -18.83 -6.73
CA PHE A 101 19.69 -19.20 -5.35
C PHE A 101 18.20 -19.46 -5.20
N LEU A 102 17.35 -18.55 -5.67
CA LEU A 102 15.89 -18.71 -5.59
C LEU A 102 15.43 -19.94 -6.38
N GLN A 103 15.99 -20.17 -7.55
CA GLN A 103 15.65 -21.32 -8.38
C GLN A 103 15.96 -22.64 -7.67
N THR A 104 17.12 -22.74 -7.02
CA THR A 104 17.54 -23.94 -6.30
C THR A 104 16.75 -24.11 -5.02
N ALA A 105 16.67 -23.09 -4.17
CA ALA A 105 15.99 -23.14 -2.88
C ALA A 105 14.48 -23.39 -3.03
N LEU A 106 13.81 -22.60 -3.89
CA LEU A 106 12.38 -22.75 -4.11
C LEU A 106 12.04 -24.01 -4.91
N GLY A 107 12.94 -24.41 -5.82
CA GLY A 107 12.81 -25.68 -6.55
C GLY A 107 12.85 -26.89 -5.63
N LEU A 108 13.77 -26.93 -4.67
CA LEU A 108 13.83 -27.98 -3.64
C LEU A 108 12.59 -28.01 -2.76
N LEU A 109 12.14 -26.82 -2.31
CA LEU A 109 10.93 -26.69 -1.50
C LEU A 109 9.69 -27.22 -2.23
N THR A 110 9.55 -26.85 -3.52
CA THR A 110 8.35 -27.20 -4.30
C THR A 110 8.35 -28.63 -4.79
N ARG A 111 9.53 -29.27 -4.99
CA ARG A 111 9.64 -30.68 -5.42
C ARG A 111 9.17 -31.66 -4.35
N LYS A 112 9.47 -31.39 -3.08
CA LYS A 112 9.13 -32.27 -1.94
C LYS A 112 7.74 -32.04 -1.36
N THR A 113 7.10 -30.91 -1.67
CA THR A 113 5.86 -30.48 -1.03
C THR A 113 4.66 -30.57 -1.98
N LYS A 114 3.53 -31.06 -1.46
CA LYS A 114 2.27 -31.11 -2.23
C LYS A 114 1.83 -29.68 -2.58
N LYS A 115 1.30 -29.50 -3.81
CA LYS A 115 0.85 -28.18 -4.32
C LYS A 115 -0.11 -27.45 -3.37
N ARG A 116 -0.99 -28.17 -2.70
CA ARG A 116 -1.96 -27.63 -1.75
C ARG A 116 -1.28 -27.09 -0.48
N THR A 117 -0.29 -27.83 0.01
CA THR A 117 0.49 -27.47 1.20
C THR A 117 1.31 -26.20 0.97
N ILE A 118 1.90 -26.01 -0.22
CA ILE A 118 2.64 -24.78 -0.56
C ILE A 118 1.72 -23.56 -0.47
N THR A 119 0.51 -23.65 -1.04
CA THR A 119 -0.44 -22.53 -1.00
C THR A 119 -0.85 -22.22 0.45
N PHE A 120 -1.11 -23.25 1.25
CA PHE A 120 -1.47 -23.09 2.66
C PHE A 120 -0.35 -22.42 3.46
N VAL A 121 0.89 -22.87 3.28
CA VAL A 121 2.06 -22.29 3.96
C VAL A 121 2.26 -20.83 3.57
N ILE A 122 2.10 -20.49 2.30
CA ILE A 122 2.21 -19.09 1.85
C ILE A 122 1.13 -18.22 2.50
N ILE A 123 -0.12 -18.68 2.51
CA ILE A 123 -1.21 -17.96 3.17
C ILE A 123 -0.92 -17.77 4.66
N LEU A 124 -0.45 -18.80 5.33
CA LEU A 124 -0.11 -18.75 6.76
C LEU A 124 1.04 -17.76 7.02
N ILE A 125 2.08 -17.77 6.19
CA ILE A 125 3.17 -16.80 6.26
C ILE A 125 2.65 -15.36 6.04
N CYS A 126 1.76 -15.16 5.08
CA CYS A 126 1.13 -13.86 4.84
C CYS A 126 0.35 -13.36 6.06
N LEU A 127 -0.46 -14.22 6.67
CA LEU A 127 -1.23 -13.88 7.87
C LEU A 127 -0.32 -13.51 9.04
N LEU A 128 0.75 -14.27 9.28
CA LEU A 128 1.71 -13.98 10.35
C LEU A 128 2.54 -12.72 10.06
N SER A 129 2.86 -12.47 8.80
CA SER A 129 3.67 -11.31 8.39
C SER A 129 2.90 -9.99 8.47
N SER A 130 1.57 -10.02 8.57
CA SER A 130 0.75 -8.80 8.68
C SER A 130 1.11 -7.93 9.89
N ILE A 131 1.75 -8.51 10.91
CA ILE A 131 2.29 -7.80 12.08
C ILE A 131 3.32 -6.73 11.68
N MET A 132 4.07 -6.96 10.60
CA MET A 132 5.16 -6.09 10.16
C MET A 132 4.67 -4.86 9.36
N GLY A 133 3.37 -4.59 9.32
CA GLY A 133 2.80 -3.47 8.58
C GLY A 133 2.88 -3.66 7.05
N ASP A 134 3.28 -2.61 6.31
CA ASP A 134 3.25 -2.60 4.84
C ASP A 134 4.42 -3.38 4.18
N ILE A 135 5.46 -3.69 4.92
CA ILE A 135 6.68 -4.35 4.41
C ILE A 135 6.36 -5.70 3.73
N PRO A 136 5.52 -6.57 4.29
CA PRO A 136 5.17 -7.85 3.67
C PRO A 136 4.54 -7.74 2.28
N PHE A 137 3.79 -6.68 1.99
CA PHE A 137 3.23 -6.47 0.66
C PHE A 137 4.31 -6.35 -0.41
N LEU A 138 5.41 -5.70 -0.08
CA LEU A 138 6.53 -5.51 -0.99
C LEU A 138 7.34 -6.79 -1.19
N ALA A 139 7.52 -7.59 -0.12
CA ALA A 139 8.36 -8.78 -0.12
C ALA A 139 7.62 -10.04 -0.58
N ILE A 140 6.52 -10.34 0.10
CA ILE A 140 5.89 -11.66 0.02
C ILE A 140 5.13 -11.80 -1.29
N ILE A 141 4.51 -10.73 -1.81
CA ILE A 141 3.75 -10.81 -3.06
C ILE A 141 4.63 -11.23 -4.24
N PRO A 142 5.75 -10.54 -4.57
CA PRO A 142 6.62 -10.99 -5.65
C PRO A 142 7.25 -12.35 -5.36
N LEU A 143 7.65 -12.63 -4.11
CA LEU A 143 8.22 -13.92 -3.73
C LEU A 143 7.23 -15.07 -3.91
N SER A 144 5.95 -14.89 -3.57
CA SER A 144 4.91 -15.89 -3.79
C SER A 144 4.69 -16.19 -5.28
N GLY A 145 4.75 -15.15 -6.13
CA GLY A 145 4.73 -15.32 -7.59
C GLY A 145 5.89 -16.20 -8.08
N LEU A 146 7.10 -15.97 -7.56
CA LEU A 146 8.28 -16.78 -7.87
C LEU A 146 8.15 -18.23 -7.37
N ILE A 147 7.66 -18.45 -6.15
CA ILE A 147 7.42 -19.79 -5.60
C ILE A 147 6.47 -20.59 -6.50
N PHE A 148 5.37 -19.95 -6.95
CA PHE A 148 4.44 -20.60 -7.87
C PHE A 148 5.08 -20.88 -9.24
N LYS A 149 5.86 -19.93 -9.78
CA LYS A 149 6.62 -20.10 -11.04
C LYS A 149 7.55 -21.33 -10.99
N TYR A 150 8.37 -21.42 -9.95
CA TYR A 150 9.30 -22.55 -9.77
C TYR A 150 8.56 -23.85 -9.41
N GLY A 151 7.40 -23.77 -8.78
CA GLY A 151 6.49 -24.90 -8.54
C GLY A 151 5.71 -25.35 -9.78
N LYS A 152 6.04 -24.84 -10.98
CA LYS A 152 5.32 -25.12 -12.24
C LYS A 152 3.81 -24.83 -12.14
N ARG A 153 3.47 -23.72 -11.49
CA ARG A 153 2.10 -23.21 -11.36
C ARG A 153 2.02 -21.79 -11.94
N ASN A 154 0.79 -21.33 -12.15
CA ASN A 154 0.59 -19.96 -12.64
C ASN A 154 1.03 -18.94 -11.57
N PRO A 155 2.02 -18.08 -11.84
CA PRO A 155 2.52 -17.07 -10.89
C PRO A 155 1.43 -16.10 -10.43
N ASN A 156 0.48 -15.75 -11.31
CA ASN A 156 -0.59 -14.81 -10.98
C ASN A 156 -1.47 -15.31 -9.83
N ILE A 157 -1.66 -16.64 -9.72
CA ILE A 157 -2.41 -17.21 -8.60
C ILE A 157 -1.65 -17.00 -7.28
N GLY A 158 -0.31 -17.13 -7.30
CA GLY A 158 0.54 -16.83 -6.16
C GLY A 158 0.39 -15.38 -5.70
N VAL A 159 0.51 -14.44 -6.63
CA VAL A 159 0.37 -13.01 -6.37
C VAL A 159 -1.02 -12.66 -5.80
N ILE A 160 -2.08 -13.15 -6.43
CA ILE A 160 -3.46 -12.87 -5.99
C ILE A 160 -3.73 -13.47 -4.62
N SER A 161 -3.31 -14.72 -4.38
CA SER A 161 -3.55 -15.39 -3.09
C SER A 161 -2.76 -14.76 -1.95
N SER A 162 -1.53 -14.33 -2.18
CA SER A 162 -0.73 -13.66 -1.15
C SER A 162 -1.25 -12.24 -0.87
N TYR A 163 -1.66 -11.50 -1.90
CA TYR A 163 -2.30 -10.20 -1.71
C TYR A 163 -3.58 -10.33 -0.88
N ALA A 164 -4.47 -11.25 -1.25
CA ALA A 164 -5.70 -11.49 -0.51
C ALA A 164 -5.42 -11.92 0.95
N ALA A 165 -4.43 -12.79 1.16
CA ALA A 165 -4.08 -13.26 2.51
C ALA A 165 -3.48 -12.14 3.37
N LEU A 166 -2.65 -11.26 2.81
CA LEU A 166 -2.12 -10.10 3.53
C LEU A 166 -3.22 -9.12 3.90
N THR A 167 -4.11 -8.77 2.95
CA THR A 167 -5.23 -7.85 3.23
C THR A 167 -6.19 -8.42 4.27
N CYS A 168 -6.50 -9.71 4.21
CA CYS A 168 -7.29 -10.37 5.26
C CYS A 168 -6.55 -10.41 6.60
N GLY A 169 -5.22 -10.60 6.57
CA GLY A 169 -4.38 -10.65 7.76
C GLY A 169 -4.43 -9.37 8.59
N TYR A 170 -4.55 -8.22 7.94
CA TYR A 170 -4.73 -6.95 8.63
C TYR A 170 -6.04 -6.86 9.42
N GLY A 171 -7.12 -7.45 8.92
CA GLY A 171 -8.43 -7.42 9.58
C GLY A 171 -8.64 -8.53 10.60
N LEU A 172 -7.86 -9.61 10.52
CA LEU A 172 -8.03 -10.83 11.33
C LEU A 172 -6.81 -11.14 12.20
N SER A 173 -5.88 -10.19 12.35
CA SER A 173 -4.66 -10.47 13.13
C SER A 173 -4.99 -10.65 14.60
N ILE A 174 -4.50 -11.76 15.15
CA ILE A 174 -4.58 -12.09 16.59
C ILE A 174 -3.56 -11.26 17.37
N PHE A 175 -2.55 -10.75 16.69
CA PHE A 175 -1.46 -9.97 17.27
C PHE A 175 -1.66 -8.49 17.02
N PHE A 176 -1.15 -7.68 17.94
CA PHE A 176 -1.15 -6.23 17.84
C PHE A 176 -0.30 -5.79 16.63
N THR A 177 -0.92 -5.10 15.69
CA THR A 177 -0.29 -4.68 14.43
C THR A 177 0.14 -3.22 14.46
N SER A 178 0.93 -2.82 13.47
CA SER A 178 1.30 -1.41 13.25
C SER A 178 0.06 -0.51 13.03
N ILE A 179 -1.01 -1.06 12.46
CA ILE A 179 -2.27 -0.33 12.25
C ILE A 179 -2.98 -0.11 13.59
N ASP A 180 -3.02 -1.13 14.45
CA ASP A 180 -3.64 -1.02 15.78
C ASP A 180 -2.91 0.04 16.62
N SER A 181 -1.58 0.09 16.56
CA SER A 181 -0.79 1.14 17.18
C SER A 181 -1.13 2.53 16.66
N SER A 182 -1.30 2.66 15.35
CA SER A 182 -1.67 3.94 14.75
C SER A 182 -3.08 4.37 15.15
N LEU A 183 -4.04 3.45 15.18
CA LEU A 183 -5.40 3.70 15.63
C LEU A 183 -5.45 4.05 17.13
N ALA A 184 -4.68 3.33 17.96
CA ALA A 184 -4.56 3.64 19.38
C ALA A 184 -3.99 5.06 19.62
N ASN A 185 -2.98 5.47 18.85
CA ASN A 185 -2.44 6.82 18.90
C ASN A 185 -3.47 7.87 18.49
N LEU A 186 -4.22 7.66 17.41
CA LEU A 186 -5.28 8.57 16.98
C LEU A 186 -6.38 8.67 18.05
N THR A 187 -6.80 7.55 18.62
CA THR A 187 -7.78 7.51 19.70
C THR A 187 -7.27 8.26 20.92
N THR A 188 -6.01 8.06 21.31
CA THR A 188 -5.40 8.75 22.45
C THR A 188 -5.36 10.26 22.23
N ILE A 189 -4.99 10.71 21.03
CA ILE A 189 -4.96 12.13 20.69
C ILE A 189 -6.38 12.73 20.79
N SER A 190 -7.37 12.05 20.20
CA SER A 190 -8.75 12.50 20.19
C SER A 190 -9.36 12.54 21.61
N THR A 191 -9.03 11.56 22.46
CA THR A 191 -9.58 11.47 23.82
C THR A 191 -8.91 12.46 24.75
N LYS A 192 -7.62 12.76 24.58
CA LYS A 192 -6.95 13.82 25.33
C LYS A 192 -7.47 15.22 25.03
N MET A 193 -8.17 15.40 23.92
CA MET A 193 -8.88 16.64 23.64
C MET A 193 -10.13 16.81 24.53
N LEU A 194 -10.72 15.70 24.98
CA LEU A 194 -11.91 15.71 25.86
C LEU A 194 -11.53 15.60 27.34
N ASP A 195 -10.52 14.78 27.64
CA ASP A 195 -9.98 14.57 28.99
C ASP A 195 -8.45 14.48 28.92
N SER A 196 -7.79 15.51 29.48
CA SER A 196 -6.32 15.62 29.48
C SER A 196 -5.60 14.50 30.26
N ASN A 197 -6.32 13.86 31.19
CA ASN A 197 -5.76 12.77 32.02
C ASN A 197 -5.99 11.38 31.43
N PHE A 198 -6.63 11.29 30.29
CA PHE A 198 -6.90 9.99 29.66
C PHE A 198 -5.61 9.32 29.18
N THR A 199 -5.40 8.09 29.65
CA THR A 199 -4.34 7.19 29.16
C THR A 199 -4.97 5.94 28.61
N PHE A 200 -4.68 5.64 27.33
CA PHE A 200 -5.12 4.40 26.71
C PHE A 200 -4.24 3.27 27.23
N ASN A 201 -4.84 2.32 27.93
CA ASN A 201 -4.14 1.14 28.44
C ASN A 201 -4.27 0.03 27.38
N THR A 202 -3.17 -0.26 26.65
CA THR A 202 -3.08 -1.34 25.66
C THR A 202 -2.63 -2.63 26.30
#